data_b39d2b20ff551d30006d8f3c22b4b0e5
#
_entry.id   b39d2b20ff551d30006d8f3c22b4b0e5
#
_cell.length_a   1.000
_cell.length_b   1.000
_cell.length_c   1.000
_cell.angle_alpha   90.00
_cell.angle_beta   90.00
_cell.angle_gamma   90.00
#
_symmetry.space_group_name_H-M   'P 1'
#
loop_
_entity.id
_entity.type
_entity.pdbx_description
1 polymer ?
#
loop_
_entity_poly.entity_id
_entity_poly.type
_entity_poly.pdbx_seq_one_letter_code
_entity_poly.pdbx_strand_id
1 'polypeptide(L)'
;MRNFLTIFFFLATNLIYSQNLSTLGPYLKDDNSNNVILRGINLGGWMLQEPYLFQFTGAADSQHEFKEKLVEFIGQENTDNFYNAWYENFITQGDVDSLASHGYNSIRLPMHYDLFTLPIQDEPVSGENTWIDLGFSMVDNLLDWCESNNMYLILDLHAAPGGQGFGSDINDYNPNLPSLWESEENKNKTIALWGKLAERYSDEPWIGGYDLLNETHWDLAENELRNFYIDVTNEIRQYDQNHIIFIEGNGYANDFSGLTPPWDDKMVYSFHKYWSFNDSLDWVTWMRNEYGVPLWMGEGGENSNQWFTEAIKLFEENYIGWAFWPWKKLESISAPYAIPTNSNYQSLINYFRGESSAPSIENAVSGLMQLAEDSHISNNRFQKDVVDAMIRQVNSNETLPFIGQNTIPGVLYASDYDLGLMNYAYSDSDYATYHINTDNFQAWNQGWQYRNDGVDIENSSDTDGNGYQVGFTSEDEWLIFTVEIQESGFYNMVTRYASTSSGIFSMELDGI
;
A
#
# COMPACT_ATOMS: atom_id res chain seq x y z
N MET A 1 8.86 -65.53 22.26
CA MET A 1 9.57 -64.38 21.71
C MET A 1 8.63 -63.18 21.70
N ARG A 2 8.83 -62.23 22.58
CA ARG A 2 8.02 -60.98 22.70
C ARG A 2 8.76 -59.90 21.94
N ASN A 3 8.19 -59.44 20.83
CA ASN A 3 8.73 -58.30 20.10
C ASN A 3 8.35 -57.02 20.83
N PHE A 4 9.35 -56.28 21.33
CA PHE A 4 9.20 -54.89 21.79
C PHE A 4 9.28 -53.97 20.58
N LEU A 5 8.21 -53.27 20.30
CA LEU A 5 8.17 -52.17 19.32
C LEU A 5 8.58 -50.89 20.04
N THR A 6 9.79 -50.39 19.78
CA THR A 6 10.28 -49.12 20.32
C THR A 6 9.80 -48.04 19.36
N ILE A 7 8.80 -47.24 19.79
CA ILE A 7 8.35 -46.03 19.07
C ILE A 7 9.29 -44.90 19.45
N PHE A 8 10.08 -44.43 18.50
CA PHE A 8 10.82 -43.16 18.63
C PHE A 8 9.88 -42.01 18.34
N PHE A 9 9.52 -41.26 19.37
CA PHE A 9 8.94 -39.92 19.19
C PHE A 9 10.06 -38.97 18.79
N PHE A 10 10.10 -38.54 17.52
CA PHE A 10 10.82 -37.32 17.12
C PHE A 10 10.02 -36.12 17.62
N LEU A 11 10.44 -35.55 18.74
CA LEU A 11 10.10 -34.16 19.05
C LEU A 11 10.85 -33.29 18.02
N ALA A 12 10.14 -32.83 16.97
CA ALA A 12 10.58 -31.73 16.20
C ALA A 12 10.45 -30.47 17.11
N THR A 13 11.54 -30.10 17.77
CA THR A 13 11.67 -28.74 18.32
C THR A 13 11.76 -27.84 17.11
N ASN A 14 10.68 -27.16 16.80
CA ASN A 14 10.77 -25.94 16.00
C ASN A 14 11.64 -24.98 16.80
N LEU A 15 12.92 -24.91 16.45
CA LEU A 15 13.77 -23.80 16.85
C LEU A 15 13.16 -22.59 16.15
N ILE A 16 12.38 -21.80 16.86
CA ILE A 16 12.00 -20.45 16.44
C ILE A 16 13.34 -19.70 16.44
N TYR A 17 13.92 -19.57 15.26
CA TYR A 17 15.04 -18.65 15.08
C TYR A 17 14.43 -17.26 15.13
N SER A 18 14.81 -16.47 16.12
CA SER A 18 14.63 -15.03 16.11
C SER A 18 15.18 -14.51 14.77
N GLN A 19 14.39 -13.79 14.02
CA GLN A 19 14.79 -13.24 12.72
C GLN A 19 14.90 -11.72 12.84
N ASN A 20 15.85 -11.25 13.64
CA ASN A 20 16.10 -9.82 13.71
C ASN A 20 16.61 -9.30 12.36
N LEU A 21 16.06 -8.19 11.93
CA LEU A 21 16.57 -7.44 10.80
C LEU A 21 17.70 -6.52 11.27
N SER A 22 18.76 -6.43 10.50
CA SER A 22 19.92 -5.59 10.80
C SER A 22 20.49 -4.93 9.56
N THR A 23 21.40 -3.98 9.74
CA THR A 23 22.15 -3.35 8.64
C THR A 23 23.59 -3.86 8.62
N LEU A 24 24.13 -4.14 7.44
CA LEU A 24 25.57 -4.41 7.25
C LEU A 24 26.04 -3.76 5.95
N GLY A 25 26.74 -2.64 6.09
CA GLY A 25 27.08 -1.80 4.95
C GLY A 25 25.79 -1.39 4.20
N PRO A 26 25.74 -1.48 2.86
CA PRO A 26 24.61 -1.02 2.07
C PRO A 26 23.41 -2.00 2.02
N TYR A 27 23.36 -3.02 2.90
CA TYR A 27 22.37 -4.09 2.82
C TYR A 27 21.65 -4.31 4.13
N LEU A 28 20.37 -4.69 4.03
CA LEU A 28 19.65 -5.31 5.13
C LEU A 28 20.01 -6.78 5.24
N LYS A 29 20.10 -7.29 6.47
CA LYS A 29 20.53 -8.64 6.81
C LYS A 29 19.60 -9.30 7.81
N ASP A 30 19.40 -10.62 7.63
CA ASP A 30 18.85 -11.49 8.67
C ASP A 30 19.94 -11.96 9.67
N ASP A 31 19.54 -12.67 10.70
CA ASP A 31 20.45 -13.23 11.71
C ASP A 31 21.48 -14.23 11.13
N ASN A 32 21.24 -14.76 9.94
CA ASN A 32 22.18 -15.63 9.22
C ASN A 32 23.11 -14.86 8.29
N SER A 33 23.06 -13.52 8.33
CA SER A 33 23.80 -12.61 7.45
C SER A 33 23.44 -12.72 5.96
N ASN A 34 22.27 -13.26 5.61
CA ASN A 34 21.76 -13.21 4.25
C ASN A 34 21.21 -11.82 3.94
N ASN A 35 21.32 -11.39 2.68
CA ASN A 35 20.66 -10.18 2.25
C ASN A 35 19.13 -10.36 2.29
N VAL A 36 18.44 -9.37 2.86
CA VAL A 36 16.98 -9.30 2.89
C VAL A 36 16.53 -8.17 1.97
N ILE A 37 15.61 -8.48 1.07
CA ILE A 37 14.85 -7.49 0.32
C ILE A 37 13.46 -7.48 0.94
N LEU A 38 13.07 -6.35 1.54
CA LEU A 38 11.73 -6.14 2.04
C LEU A 38 10.77 -5.94 0.86
N ARG A 39 9.86 -6.87 0.66
CA ARG A 39 8.78 -6.81 -0.33
C ARG A 39 7.50 -6.52 0.42
N GLY A 40 7.10 -5.27 0.41
CA GLY A 40 6.06 -4.81 1.32
C GLY A 40 4.90 -4.09 0.68
N ILE A 41 3.96 -3.78 1.53
CA ILE A 41 2.78 -2.98 1.24
C ILE A 41 2.50 -2.05 2.42
N ASN A 42 1.93 -0.90 2.14
CA ASN A 42 1.46 0.04 3.14
C ASN A 42 0.00 -0.26 3.50
N LEU A 43 -0.31 -0.33 4.80
CA LEU A 43 -1.68 -0.47 5.30
C LEU A 43 -2.37 0.91 5.40
N GLY A 44 -2.23 1.73 4.37
CA GLY A 44 -2.83 3.07 4.30
C GLY A 44 -4.35 3.02 4.40
N GLY A 45 -4.92 3.98 5.13
CA GLY A 45 -6.35 4.09 5.35
C GLY A 45 -6.86 3.43 6.64
N TRP A 46 -6.06 2.63 7.34
CA TRP A 46 -6.50 1.96 8.57
C TRP A 46 -6.53 2.91 9.77
N MET A 47 -5.36 3.42 10.16
CA MET A 47 -5.24 4.35 11.29
C MET A 47 -5.42 5.81 10.86
N LEU A 48 -5.14 6.11 9.62
CA LEU A 48 -5.32 7.42 8.99
C LEU A 48 -6.07 7.28 7.67
N GLN A 49 -7.23 7.94 7.55
CA GLN A 49 -8.03 7.97 6.34
C GLN A 49 -7.63 9.17 5.48
N GLU A 50 -6.88 8.95 4.42
CA GLU A 50 -6.65 9.98 3.42
C GLU A 50 -7.88 10.19 2.54
N PRO A 51 -8.32 11.44 2.31
CA PRO A 51 -9.58 11.75 1.64
C PRO A 51 -9.77 11.08 0.28
N TYR A 52 -8.70 11.00 -0.52
CA TYR A 52 -8.80 10.45 -1.87
C TYR A 52 -8.93 8.92 -1.90
N LEU A 53 -8.38 8.20 -0.90
CA LEU A 53 -8.50 6.75 -0.79
C LEU A 53 -9.96 6.30 -0.67
N PHE A 54 -10.77 7.12 0.00
CA PHE A 54 -12.18 6.82 0.30
C PHE A 54 -13.15 7.77 -0.39
N GLN A 55 -12.67 8.50 -1.41
CA GLN A 55 -13.48 9.37 -2.26
C GLN A 55 -14.24 10.47 -1.50
N PHE A 56 -13.71 10.97 -0.38
CA PHE A 56 -14.32 12.11 0.30
C PHE A 56 -13.56 13.43 0.09
N THR A 57 -12.59 13.49 -0.80
CA THR A 57 -11.95 14.75 -1.24
C THR A 57 -13.00 15.76 -1.68
N GLY A 58 -12.87 17.01 -1.21
CA GLY A 58 -13.84 18.07 -1.43
C GLY A 58 -15.05 18.01 -0.49
N ALA A 59 -15.27 16.91 0.21
CA ALA A 59 -16.17 16.84 1.36
C ALA A 59 -15.45 17.21 2.66
N ALA A 60 -14.22 16.76 2.80
CA ALA A 60 -13.27 17.16 3.84
C ALA A 60 -11.85 17.06 3.27
N ASP A 61 -10.94 17.89 3.77
CA ASP A 61 -9.54 17.94 3.32
C ASP A 61 -8.61 17.12 4.22
N SER A 62 -9.13 16.52 5.30
CA SER A 62 -8.38 15.71 6.26
C SER A 62 -9.29 14.77 7.06
N GLN A 63 -8.67 13.82 7.81
CA GLN A 63 -9.43 12.91 8.68
C GLN A 63 -10.12 13.65 9.82
N HIS A 64 -9.42 14.59 10.49
CA HIS A 64 -10.05 15.33 11.61
C HIS A 64 -11.25 16.15 11.13
N GLU A 65 -11.16 16.84 9.99
CA GLU A 65 -12.29 17.57 9.41
C GLU A 65 -13.46 16.65 9.06
N PHE A 66 -13.17 15.46 8.53
CA PHE A 66 -14.21 14.47 8.26
C PHE A 66 -14.88 13.98 9.54
N LYS A 67 -14.10 13.67 10.59
CA LYS A 67 -14.63 13.31 11.92
C LYS A 67 -15.51 14.42 12.50
N GLU A 68 -15.08 15.68 12.43
CA GLU A 68 -15.86 16.84 12.90
C GLU A 68 -17.20 16.95 12.18
N LYS A 69 -17.22 16.84 10.86
CA LYS A 69 -18.45 16.85 10.04
C LYS A 69 -19.39 15.68 10.38
N LEU A 70 -18.84 14.51 10.63
CA LEU A 70 -19.62 13.36 11.09
C LEU A 70 -20.25 13.63 12.46
N VAL A 71 -19.46 14.11 13.43
CA VAL A 71 -19.98 14.45 14.77
C VAL A 71 -21.09 15.49 14.70
N GLU A 72 -20.92 16.53 13.88
CA GLU A 72 -21.95 17.57 13.68
C GLU A 72 -23.23 17.00 13.06
N PHE A 73 -23.12 16.09 12.10
CA PHE A 73 -24.28 15.62 11.33
C PHE A 73 -24.97 14.41 11.95
N ILE A 74 -24.24 13.40 12.42
CA ILE A 74 -24.80 12.14 12.95
C ILE A 74 -24.63 11.96 14.45
N GLY A 75 -23.86 12.86 15.12
CA GLY A 75 -23.57 12.84 16.55
C GLY A 75 -22.38 11.96 16.93
N GLN A 76 -21.80 12.24 18.12
CA GLN A 76 -20.58 11.59 18.61
C GLN A 76 -20.70 10.06 18.66
N GLU A 77 -21.78 9.52 19.26
CA GLU A 77 -21.99 8.08 19.44
C GLU A 77 -21.97 7.31 18.10
N ASN A 78 -22.62 7.83 17.05
CA ASN A 78 -22.63 7.18 15.75
C ASN A 78 -21.26 7.28 15.06
N THR A 79 -20.55 8.39 15.25
CA THR A 79 -19.19 8.58 14.72
C THR A 79 -18.24 7.61 15.39
N ASP A 80 -18.27 7.46 16.71
CA ASP A 80 -17.44 6.52 17.45
C ASP A 80 -17.74 5.07 17.02
N ASN A 81 -19.01 4.71 16.87
CA ASN A 81 -19.41 3.38 16.39
C ASN A 81 -18.86 3.08 14.98
N PHE A 82 -18.87 4.07 14.08
CA PHE A 82 -18.28 3.92 12.74
C PHE A 82 -16.79 3.67 12.81
N TYR A 83 -16.04 4.51 13.57
CA TYR A 83 -14.59 4.33 13.64
C TYR A 83 -14.18 3.03 14.36
N ASN A 84 -14.92 2.60 15.37
CA ASN A 84 -14.69 1.30 16.01
C ASN A 84 -14.89 0.16 15.00
N ALA A 85 -15.99 0.17 14.24
CA ALA A 85 -16.23 -0.83 13.19
C ALA A 85 -15.18 -0.76 12.08
N TRP A 86 -14.70 0.43 11.73
CA TRP A 86 -13.63 0.64 10.76
C TRP A 86 -12.32 0.00 11.20
N TYR A 87 -11.88 0.27 12.43
CA TYR A 87 -10.63 -0.29 12.97
C TYR A 87 -10.68 -1.82 13.10
N GLU A 88 -11.86 -2.38 13.38
CA GLU A 88 -12.06 -3.83 13.51
C GLU A 88 -12.08 -4.56 12.15
N ASN A 89 -12.55 -3.91 11.07
CA ASN A 89 -12.78 -4.57 9.78
C ASN A 89 -11.73 -4.25 8.72
N PHE A 90 -11.12 -3.06 8.74
CA PHE A 90 -10.29 -2.61 7.63
C PHE A 90 -9.03 -3.47 7.45
N ILE A 91 -8.30 -3.76 8.53
CA ILE A 91 -7.20 -4.72 8.52
C ILE A 91 -7.47 -5.82 9.54
N THR A 92 -7.39 -7.04 9.08
CA THR A 92 -7.63 -8.27 9.84
C THR A 92 -6.48 -9.26 9.63
N GLN A 93 -6.45 -10.34 10.41
CA GLN A 93 -5.51 -11.43 10.17
C GLN A 93 -5.59 -11.97 8.74
N GLY A 94 -6.79 -12.00 8.14
CA GLY A 94 -6.99 -12.45 6.76
C GLY A 94 -6.23 -11.60 5.73
N ASP A 95 -6.01 -10.31 6.01
CA ASP A 95 -5.19 -9.42 5.15
C ASP A 95 -3.72 -9.83 5.20
N VAL A 96 -3.18 -10.08 6.39
CA VAL A 96 -1.78 -10.49 6.58
C VAL A 96 -1.53 -11.88 6.02
N ASP A 97 -2.45 -12.83 6.24
CA ASP A 97 -2.40 -14.17 5.65
C ASP A 97 -2.41 -14.11 4.12
N SER A 98 -3.22 -13.21 3.54
CA SER A 98 -3.27 -12.97 2.10
C SER A 98 -1.95 -12.41 1.57
N LEU A 99 -1.40 -11.38 2.22
CA LEU A 99 -0.09 -10.80 1.86
C LEU A 99 1.01 -11.86 1.84
N ALA A 100 1.14 -12.64 2.90
CA ALA A 100 2.14 -13.71 3.00
C ALA A 100 1.95 -14.77 1.90
N SER A 101 0.69 -15.16 1.62
CA SER A 101 0.37 -16.15 0.58
C SER A 101 0.76 -15.69 -0.83
N HIS A 102 0.78 -14.39 -1.07
CA HIS A 102 1.20 -13.79 -2.34
C HIS A 102 2.72 -13.57 -2.45
N GLY A 103 3.48 -13.74 -1.35
CA GLY A 103 4.94 -13.62 -1.36
C GLY A 103 5.49 -12.29 -0.86
N TYR A 104 4.66 -11.45 -0.25
CA TYR A 104 5.14 -10.30 0.53
C TYR A 104 5.79 -10.81 1.83
N ASN A 105 6.77 -10.07 2.33
CA ASN A 105 7.50 -10.40 3.56
C ASN A 105 7.60 -9.23 4.54
N SER A 106 6.95 -8.12 4.25
CA SER A 106 6.95 -6.95 5.12
C SER A 106 5.66 -6.14 4.98
N ILE A 107 5.37 -5.37 6.02
CA ILE A 107 4.26 -4.42 6.10
C ILE A 107 4.83 -3.11 6.63
N ARG A 108 4.47 -1.98 6.01
CA ARG A 108 4.62 -0.65 6.60
C ARG A 108 3.27 -0.23 7.16
N LEU A 109 3.25 0.18 8.43
CA LEU A 109 2.04 0.60 9.13
C LEU A 109 2.00 2.11 9.30
N PRO A 110 1.21 2.82 8.49
CA PRO A 110 0.93 4.24 8.68
C PRO A 110 0.12 4.48 9.96
N MET A 111 0.75 5.07 10.98
CA MET A 111 0.15 5.33 12.29
C MET A 111 -0.29 6.78 12.42
N HIS A 112 -1.43 6.99 13.05
CA HIS A 112 -1.88 8.30 13.50
C HIS A 112 -1.65 8.44 15.01
N TYR A 113 -0.97 9.51 15.44
CA TYR A 113 -0.59 9.71 16.84
C TYR A 113 -1.77 9.73 17.82
N ASP A 114 -2.96 10.20 17.38
CA ASP A 114 -4.14 10.36 18.26
C ASP A 114 -4.73 9.03 18.76
N LEU A 115 -4.32 7.91 18.15
CA LEU A 115 -4.64 6.56 18.63
C LEU A 115 -3.75 6.10 19.80
N PHE A 116 -2.65 6.81 20.05
CA PHE A 116 -1.64 6.46 21.05
C PHE A 116 -1.56 7.47 22.20
N THR A 117 -1.87 8.75 21.96
CA THR A 117 -1.82 9.81 22.96
C THR A 117 -2.77 10.95 22.60
N LEU A 118 -3.25 11.69 23.60
CA LEU A 118 -4.09 12.86 23.35
C LEU A 118 -3.32 13.97 22.61
N PRO A 119 -4.00 14.78 21.77
CA PRO A 119 -3.46 16.03 21.26
C PRO A 119 -3.06 16.97 22.40
N ILE A 120 -2.07 17.83 22.20
CA ILE A 120 -1.55 18.72 23.27
C ILE A 120 -2.62 19.63 23.88
N GLN A 121 -3.61 20.06 23.10
CA GLN A 121 -4.70 20.91 23.56
C GLN A 121 -5.72 20.18 24.44
N ASP A 122 -5.77 18.86 24.40
CA ASP A 122 -6.72 18.01 25.15
C ASP A 122 -6.05 17.32 26.34
N GLU A 123 -4.73 17.54 26.54
CA GLU A 123 -4.03 17.00 27.70
C GLU A 123 -4.55 17.64 28.99
N PRO A 124 -4.90 16.83 30.01
CA PRO A 124 -5.34 17.35 31.32
C PRO A 124 -4.31 18.24 31.99
N VAL A 125 -3.03 17.98 31.77
CA VAL A 125 -1.88 18.72 32.27
C VAL A 125 -0.92 19.01 31.12
N SER A 126 -0.68 20.29 30.83
CA SER A 126 0.24 20.71 29.79
C SER A 126 1.64 20.13 30.00
N GLY A 127 2.21 19.60 28.91
CA GLY A 127 3.53 18.97 28.89
C GLY A 127 3.57 17.50 29.38
N GLU A 128 2.44 16.93 29.78
CA GLU A 128 2.31 15.50 30.05
C GLU A 128 1.77 14.74 28.85
N ASN A 129 1.87 13.41 28.88
CA ASN A 129 1.36 12.52 27.82
C ASN A 129 0.36 11.53 28.40
N THR A 130 -0.90 11.67 28.03
CA THR A 130 -1.95 10.68 28.33
C THR A 130 -1.92 9.61 27.26
N TRP A 131 -1.53 8.38 27.64
CA TRP A 131 -1.46 7.26 26.71
C TRP A 131 -2.83 6.62 26.48
N ILE A 132 -3.09 6.25 25.23
CA ILE A 132 -4.33 5.61 24.75
C ILE A 132 -3.98 4.20 24.29
N ASP A 133 -4.64 3.19 24.84
CA ASP A 133 -4.32 1.79 24.57
C ASP A 133 -4.71 1.32 23.16
N LEU A 134 -5.58 2.05 22.45
CA LEU A 134 -6.16 1.61 21.18
C LEU A 134 -5.06 1.37 20.12
N GLY A 135 -4.23 2.37 19.86
CA GLY A 135 -3.16 2.26 18.85
C GLY A 135 -2.17 1.15 19.20
N PHE A 136 -1.76 1.06 20.47
CA PHE A 136 -0.86 -0.02 20.93
C PHE A 136 -1.50 -1.41 20.72
N SER A 137 -2.78 -1.58 21.02
CA SER A 137 -3.48 -2.86 20.83
C SER A 137 -3.61 -3.23 19.35
N MET A 138 -3.81 -2.24 18.47
CA MET A 138 -3.82 -2.46 17.02
C MET A 138 -2.45 -2.92 16.52
N VAL A 139 -1.36 -2.31 16.99
CA VAL A 139 0.01 -2.72 16.65
C VAL A 139 0.31 -4.11 17.19
N ASP A 140 -0.05 -4.42 18.44
CA ASP A 140 0.16 -5.74 19.04
C ASP A 140 -0.52 -6.85 18.21
N ASN A 141 -1.79 -6.66 17.86
CA ASN A 141 -2.52 -7.63 17.03
C ASN A 141 -1.87 -7.81 15.65
N LEU A 142 -1.48 -6.72 15.00
CA LEU A 142 -0.83 -6.78 13.70
C LEU A 142 0.53 -7.49 13.79
N LEU A 143 1.30 -7.24 14.85
CA LEU A 143 2.59 -7.89 15.09
C LEU A 143 2.42 -9.39 15.29
N ASP A 144 1.42 -9.85 16.08
CA ASP A 144 1.10 -11.27 16.25
C ASP A 144 0.77 -11.95 14.90
N TRP A 145 0.02 -11.25 14.02
CA TRP A 145 -0.30 -11.76 12.69
C TRP A 145 0.95 -11.78 11.78
N CYS A 146 1.81 -10.77 11.86
CA CYS A 146 3.07 -10.72 11.14
C CYS A 146 4.02 -11.83 11.57
N GLU A 147 4.20 -12.07 12.88
CA GLU A 147 4.99 -13.17 13.42
C GLU A 147 4.49 -14.53 12.91
N SER A 148 3.16 -14.74 12.96
CA SER A 148 2.54 -15.98 12.48
C SER A 148 2.80 -16.25 11.00
N ASN A 149 3.06 -15.21 10.23
CA ASN A 149 3.30 -15.24 8.78
C ASN A 149 4.78 -15.01 8.39
N ASN A 150 5.68 -14.88 9.35
CA ASN A 150 7.10 -14.57 9.12
C ASN A 150 7.31 -13.27 8.31
N MET A 151 6.58 -12.23 8.65
CA MET A 151 6.63 -10.93 8.00
C MET A 151 7.20 -9.86 8.95
N TYR A 152 8.03 -8.97 8.42
CA TYR A 152 8.50 -7.80 9.19
C TYR A 152 7.46 -6.70 9.21
N LEU A 153 7.29 -6.08 10.38
CA LEU A 153 6.45 -4.90 10.58
C LEU A 153 7.31 -3.65 10.75
N ILE A 154 7.16 -2.67 9.87
CA ILE A 154 7.79 -1.35 9.98
C ILE A 154 6.74 -0.37 10.50
N LEU A 155 7.02 0.24 11.65
CA LEU A 155 6.15 1.25 12.24
C LEU A 155 6.49 2.61 11.62
N ASP A 156 5.51 3.26 11.01
CA ASP A 156 5.64 4.58 10.41
C ASP A 156 4.75 5.59 11.13
N LEU A 157 5.33 6.70 11.59
CA LEU A 157 4.54 7.81 12.13
C LEU A 157 4.05 8.69 10.97
N HIS A 158 2.91 8.32 10.43
CA HIS A 158 2.33 8.94 9.24
C HIS A 158 1.66 10.29 9.54
N ALA A 159 1.04 10.41 10.70
CA ALA A 159 0.52 11.67 11.22
C ALA A 159 1.08 11.92 12.61
N ALA A 160 2.00 12.86 12.74
CA ALA A 160 2.61 13.27 13.99
C ALA A 160 1.76 14.32 14.72
N PRO A 161 1.94 14.50 16.07
CA PRO A 161 1.33 15.58 16.81
C PRO A 161 1.48 16.94 16.13
N GLY A 162 0.35 17.57 15.77
CA GLY A 162 0.31 18.84 15.05
C GLY A 162 0.49 18.77 13.54
N GLY A 163 0.85 17.62 12.98
CA GLY A 163 1.13 17.45 11.54
C GLY A 163 2.53 17.96 11.13
N GLN A 164 3.21 17.21 10.27
CA GLN A 164 4.59 17.45 9.85
C GLN A 164 4.73 18.09 8.48
N GLY A 165 3.63 18.31 7.77
CA GLY A 165 3.61 18.85 6.41
C GLY A 165 2.39 19.71 6.16
N PHE A 166 2.44 20.55 5.08
CA PHE A 166 1.30 21.39 4.68
C PHE A 166 0.13 20.60 4.07
N GLY A 167 0.34 19.32 3.68
CA GLY A 167 -0.69 18.45 3.12
C GLY A 167 -1.59 17.88 4.21
N SER A 168 -2.69 18.57 4.54
CA SER A 168 -3.66 18.08 5.54
C SER A 168 -4.24 16.71 5.18
N ASP A 169 -4.32 16.39 3.92
CA ASP A 169 -4.80 15.12 3.37
C ASP A 169 -3.86 13.94 3.64
N ILE A 170 -2.57 14.19 3.84
CA ILE A 170 -1.53 13.16 4.07
C ILE A 170 -1.28 12.95 5.56
N ASN A 171 -1.17 14.04 6.35
CA ASN A 171 -0.68 13.98 7.74
C ASN A 171 -1.65 14.57 8.77
N ASP A 172 -2.89 14.77 8.39
CA ASP A 172 -3.97 15.31 9.23
C ASP A 172 -3.66 16.68 9.88
N TYR A 173 -2.81 17.49 9.23
CA TYR A 173 -2.47 18.83 9.69
C TYR A 173 -3.70 19.73 9.80
N ASN A 174 -3.87 20.36 10.97
CA ASN A 174 -4.90 21.35 11.19
C ASN A 174 -4.28 22.78 11.17
N PRO A 175 -4.51 23.59 10.15
CA PRO A 175 -3.88 24.92 10.03
C PRO A 175 -4.37 25.93 11.09
N ASN A 176 -5.36 25.59 11.91
CA ASN A 176 -5.83 26.43 13.01
C ASN A 176 -5.08 26.14 14.32
N LEU A 177 -4.21 25.12 14.35
CA LEU A 177 -3.42 24.70 15.50
C LEU A 177 -1.93 24.74 15.16
N PRO A 178 -1.04 24.82 16.16
CA PRO A 178 0.39 24.75 15.89
C PRO A 178 0.80 23.41 15.29
N SER A 179 1.55 23.45 14.19
CA SER A 179 2.15 22.25 13.59
C SER A 179 3.20 21.59 14.49
N LEU A 180 3.71 20.43 14.08
CA LEU A 180 4.87 19.79 14.70
C LEU A 180 6.04 20.78 14.84
N TRP A 181 6.30 21.56 13.79
CA TRP A 181 7.47 22.43 13.69
C TRP A 181 7.33 23.72 14.47
N GLU A 182 6.11 24.20 14.70
CA GLU A 182 5.80 25.44 15.42
C GLU A 182 5.63 25.23 16.93
N SER A 183 5.58 23.99 17.42
CA SER A 183 5.34 23.65 18.82
C SER A 183 6.39 22.71 19.39
N GLU A 184 7.17 23.19 20.37
CA GLU A 184 8.09 22.34 21.12
C GLU A 184 7.34 21.25 21.91
N GLU A 185 6.09 21.50 22.30
CA GLU A 185 5.26 20.51 22.99
C GLU A 185 4.87 19.35 22.06
N ASN A 186 4.53 19.63 20.77
CA ASN A 186 4.30 18.61 19.75
C ASN A 186 5.58 17.81 19.44
N LYS A 187 6.74 18.47 19.31
CA LYS A 187 8.03 17.78 19.12
C LYS A 187 8.34 16.85 20.30
N ASN A 188 8.19 17.35 21.53
CA ASN A 188 8.44 16.55 22.73
C ASN A 188 7.47 15.36 22.85
N LYS A 189 6.20 15.54 22.47
CA LYS A 189 5.21 14.48 22.46
C LYS A 189 5.56 13.41 21.43
N THR A 190 6.02 13.81 20.24
CA THR A 190 6.50 12.89 19.20
C THR A 190 7.71 12.07 19.68
N ILE A 191 8.69 12.73 20.32
CA ILE A 191 9.86 12.06 20.91
C ILE A 191 9.42 11.05 21.96
N ALA A 192 8.52 11.46 22.87
CA ALA A 192 8.00 10.58 23.91
C ALA A 192 7.20 9.39 23.37
N LEU A 193 6.44 9.58 22.29
CA LEU A 193 5.71 8.50 21.62
C LEU A 193 6.68 7.44 21.06
N TRP A 194 7.73 7.87 20.39
CA TRP A 194 8.77 6.96 19.89
C TRP A 194 9.52 6.24 21.03
N GLY A 195 9.81 6.93 22.12
CA GLY A 195 10.36 6.29 23.33
C GLY A 195 9.41 5.21 23.88
N LYS A 196 8.09 5.49 23.90
CA LYS A 196 7.08 4.55 24.38
C LYS A 196 6.93 3.32 23.46
N LEU A 197 6.98 3.51 22.14
CA LEU A 197 6.96 2.43 21.17
C LEU A 197 8.24 1.57 21.28
N ALA A 198 9.40 2.21 21.38
CA ALA A 198 10.67 1.52 21.54
C ALA A 198 10.74 0.72 22.87
N GLU A 199 10.25 1.28 23.99
CA GLU A 199 10.15 0.56 25.28
C GLU A 199 9.30 -0.71 25.14
N ARG A 200 8.18 -0.62 24.37
CA ARG A 200 7.25 -1.73 24.21
C ARG A 200 7.77 -2.83 23.31
N TYR A 201 8.45 -2.48 22.23
CA TYR A 201 8.78 -3.40 21.14
C TYR A 201 10.27 -3.73 21.00
N SER A 202 11.13 -3.30 21.93
CA SER A 202 12.60 -3.50 21.87
C SER A 202 13.05 -4.96 21.73
N ASP A 203 12.25 -5.91 22.23
CA ASP A 203 12.55 -7.34 22.24
C ASP A 203 11.76 -8.12 21.14
N GLU A 204 11.02 -7.42 20.26
CA GLU A 204 10.13 -8.02 19.27
C GLU A 204 10.84 -8.25 17.93
N PRO A 205 11.27 -9.47 17.61
CA PRO A 205 12.13 -9.71 16.45
C PRO A 205 11.46 -9.49 15.10
N TRP A 206 10.14 -9.42 15.06
CA TRP A 206 9.38 -9.16 13.83
C TRP A 206 9.07 -7.68 13.61
N ILE A 207 9.47 -6.80 14.53
CA ILE A 207 9.59 -5.37 14.22
C ILE A 207 10.77 -5.19 13.28
N GLY A 208 10.52 -4.78 12.04
CA GLY A 208 11.55 -4.49 11.04
C GLY A 208 12.28 -3.18 11.29
N GLY A 209 11.63 -2.25 11.98
CA GLY A 209 12.19 -0.96 12.38
C GLY A 209 11.16 0.13 12.53
N TYR A 210 11.65 1.34 12.76
CA TYR A 210 10.90 2.55 13.06
C TYR A 210 11.14 3.58 11.95
N ASP A 211 10.09 3.90 11.18
CA ASP A 211 10.08 4.95 10.17
C ASP A 211 9.59 6.24 10.85
N LEU A 212 10.52 7.14 11.12
CA LEU A 212 10.34 8.12 12.19
C LEU A 212 9.29 9.17 11.88
N LEU A 213 9.12 9.54 10.61
CA LEU A 213 8.18 10.60 10.22
C LEU A 213 7.93 10.55 8.73
N ASN A 214 6.68 10.26 8.35
CA ASN A 214 6.25 10.23 6.96
C ASN A 214 6.27 11.62 6.32
N GLU A 215 6.77 11.70 5.11
CA GLU A 215 6.58 12.80 4.14
C GLU A 215 6.59 14.21 4.72
N THR A 216 7.64 14.55 5.46
CA THR A 216 7.84 15.93 5.87
C THR A 216 7.82 16.86 4.66
N HIS A 217 7.00 17.90 4.72
CA HIS A 217 6.97 18.97 3.71
C HIS A 217 6.72 20.32 4.40
N TRP A 218 7.81 20.94 4.87
CA TRP A 218 7.77 22.20 5.63
C TRP A 218 9.00 23.07 5.33
N ASP A 219 8.85 24.38 5.50
CA ASP A 219 9.95 25.34 5.38
C ASP A 219 10.81 25.31 6.66
N LEU A 220 11.73 24.36 6.72
CA LEU A 220 12.57 24.12 7.89
C LEU A 220 13.85 24.94 7.85
N ALA A 221 14.33 25.35 9.03
CA ALA A 221 15.66 25.92 9.17
C ALA A 221 16.74 24.87 8.88
N GLU A 222 17.95 25.34 8.54
CA GLU A 222 19.09 24.46 8.29
C GLU A 222 19.30 23.49 9.48
N ASN A 223 19.37 22.19 9.20
CA ASN A 223 19.54 21.10 10.15
C ASN A 223 18.36 20.90 11.15
N GLU A 224 17.25 21.58 11.04
CA GLU A 224 16.12 21.40 11.97
C GLU A 224 15.57 19.99 11.93
N LEU A 225 15.28 19.45 10.74
CA LEU A 225 14.83 18.09 10.56
C LEU A 225 15.86 17.07 11.09
N ARG A 226 17.13 17.28 10.76
CA ARG A 226 18.22 16.41 11.25
C ARG A 226 18.28 16.38 12.78
N ASN A 227 18.24 17.56 13.42
CA ASN A 227 18.33 17.65 14.88
C ASN A 227 17.14 16.96 15.52
N PHE A 228 15.94 17.15 15.00
CA PHE A 228 14.74 16.48 15.46
C PHE A 228 14.86 14.95 15.35
N TYR A 229 15.29 14.43 14.20
CA TYR A 229 15.54 13.00 14.03
C TYR A 229 16.60 12.45 14.98
N ILE A 230 17.66 13.20 15.27
CA ILE A 230 18.68 12.82 16.25
C ILE A 230 18.06 12.74 17.65
N ASP A 231 17.22 13.69 18.05
CA ASP A 231 16.55 13.68 19.36
C ASP A 231 15.62 12.48 19.49
N VAL A 232 14.82 12.16 18.45
CA VAL A 232 13.97 10.96 18.40
C VAL A 232 14.83 9.68 18.46
N THR A 233 15.91 9.61 17.66
CA THR A 233 16.82 8.46 17.68
C THR A 233 17.43 8.25 19.06
N ASN A 234 17.88 9.32 19.71
CA ASN A 234 18.45 9.25 21.07
C ASN A 234 17.44 8.74 22.10
N GLU A 235 16.17 9.11 21.97
CA GLU A 235 15.12 8.62 22.86
C GLU A 235 14.86 7.12 22.61
N ILE A 236 14.69 6.69 21.35
CA ILE A 236 14.55 5.28 20.99
C ILE A 236 15.73 4.46 21.57
N ARG A 237 16.97 4.95 21.41
CA ARG A 237 18.19 4.25 21.83
C ARG A 237 18.35 4.15 23.36
N GLN A 238 17.49 4.80 24.17
CA GLN A 238 17.43 4.53 25.61
C GLN A 238 16.82 3.16 25.91
N TYR A 239 15.93 2.66 25.04
CA TYR A 239 15.16 1.43 25.23
C TYR A 239 15.56 0.33 24.24
N ASP A 240 15.85 0.71 23.01
CA ASP A 240 16.09 -0.20 21.90
C ASP A 240 17.41 0.09 21.17
N GLN A 241 18.36 -0.83 21.32
CA GLN A 241 19.67 -0.76 20.67
C GLN A 241 19.72 -1.55 19.35
N ASN A 242 18.63 -2.21 18.95
CA ASN A 242 18.66 -3.25 17.92
C ASN A 242 17.91 -2.89 16.65
N HIS A 243 16.71 -2.37 16.74
CA HIS A 243 15.89 -2.13 15.56
C HIS A 243 16.43 -0.99 14.68
N ILE A 244 16.09 -1.11 13.40
CA ILE A 244 16.50 -0.18 12.35
C ILE A 244 15.71 1.12 12.48
N ILE A 245 16.39 2.23 12.23
CA ILE A 245 15.81 3.57 12.12
C ILE A 245 15.71 3.92 10.64
N PHE A 246 14.51 4.10 10.12
CA PHE A 246 14.27 4.61 8.78
C PHE A 246 14.10 6.12 8.83
N ILE A 247 14.73 6.80 7.88
CA ILE A 247 14.79 8.27 7.81
C ILE A 247 14.31 8.72 6.45
N GLU A 248 13.26 9.52 6.45
CA GLU A 248 12.75 10.17 5.26
C GLU A 248 13.32 11.59 5.06
N GLY A 249 13.40 12.02 3.81
CA GLY A 249 13.77 13.37 3.45
C GLY A 249 12.61 14.37 3.66
N ASN A 250 12.93 15.67 3.66
CA ASN A 250 11.92 16.71 3.43
C ASN A 250 11.39 16.61 1.98
N GLY A 251 10.36 17.39 1.63
CA GLY A 251 9.83 17.39 0.28
C GLY A 251 9.24 16.05 -0.14
N TYR A 252 8.32 15.52 0.67
CA TYR A 252 7.67 14.23 0.44
C TYR A 252 8.67 13.07 0.34
N ALA A 253 9.50 12.92 1.38
CA ALA A 253 10.53 11.88 1.53
C ALA A 253 11.68 11.91 0.51
N ASN A 254 11.89 12.99 -0.25
CA ASN A 254 12.80 12.99 -1.39
C ASN A 254 13.96 14.02 -1.32
N ASP A 255 13.94 14.96 -0.37
CA ASP A 255 15.04 15.89 -0.15
C ASP A 255 15.84 15.54 1.10
N PHE A 256 16.98 14.88 0.91
CA PHE A 256 17.91 14.46 1.96
C PHE A 256 18.97 15.51 2.31
N SER A 257 18.80 16.77 1.88
CA SER A 257 19.73 17.85 2.19
C SER A 257 19.86 18.03 3.70
N GLY A 258 21.10 18.00 4.22
CA GLY A 258 21.38 18.11 5.64
C GLY A 258 21.19 16.80 6.45
N LEU A 259 20.63 15.75 5.89
CA LEU A 259 20.39 14.47 6.58
C LEU A 259 21.60 13.49 6.52
N THR A 260 22.62 13.84 5.77
CA THR A 260 23.89 13.07 5.70
C THR A 260 25.02 13.82 6.39
N PRO A 261 26.07 13.10 6.93
CA PRO A 261 26.18 11.64 7.04
C PRO A 261 25.21 11.03 8.07
N PRO A 262 25.01 9.69 8.06
CA PRO A 262 24.21 9.00 9.07
C PRO A 262 24.77 9.24 10.49
N TRP A 263 23.89 9.21 11.49
CA TRP A 263 24.25 9.45 12.91
C TRP A 263 24.03 8.24 13.80
N ASP A 264 23.49 7.15 13.24
CA ASP A 264 23.29 5.88 13.92
C ASP A 264 23.77 4.74 13.01
N ASP A 265 24.32 3.68 13.59
CA ASP A 265 24.88 2.56 12.83
C ASP A 265 23.82 1.66 12.19
N LYS A 266 22.55 1.81 12.61
CA LYS A 266 21.40 1.03 12.12
C LYS A 266 20.37 1.92 11.40
N MET A 267 20.85 2.83 10.58
CA MET A 267 20.01 3.70 9.75
C MET A 267 19.80 3.13 8.36
N VAL A 268 18.64 3.46 7.82
CA VAL A 268 18.22 3.27 6.43
C VAL A 268 17.65 4.59 5.94
N TYR A 269 18.01 5.03 4.73
CA TYR A 269 17.31 6.14 4.11
C TYR A 269 16.10 5.61 3.33
N SER A 270 14.91 6.08 3.72
CA SER A 270 13.62 5.78 3.12
C SER A 270 13.26 6.90 2.14
N PHE A 271 12.97 6.56 0.90
CA PHE A 271 12.54 7.50 -0.11
C PHE A 271 11.21 7.06 -0.72
N HIS A 272 10.44 8.00 -1.28
CA HIS A 272 9.18 7.72 -1.95
C HIS A 272 9.31 7.87 -3.46
N LYS A 273 8.60 7.03 -4.22
CA LYS A 273 8.64 7.07 -5.68
C LYS A 273 7.25 6.88 -6.28
N TYR A 274 6.73 7.98 -6.81
CA TYR A 274 5.48 8.03 -7.55
C TYR A 274 5.70 8.59 -8.95
N TRP A 275 4.86 8.23 -9.89
CA TRP A 275 4.70 8.80 -11.24
C TRP A 275 5.98 9.34 -11.90
N SER A 276 7.04 8.57 -11.81
CA SER A 276 8.35 8.92 -12.37
C SER A 276 8.91 7.78 -13.19
N PHE A 277 9.88 8.08 -14.06
CA PHE A 277 10.54 7.08 -14.90
C PHE A 277 11.29 6.03 -14.06
N ASN A 278 11.36 4.79 -14.58
CA ASN A 278 12.08 3.67 -13.97
C ASN A 278 13.44 3.45 -14.65
N ASP A 279 14.17 4.52 -14.97
CA ASP A 279 15.42 4.50 -15.71
C ASP A 279 16.66 4.57 -14.82
N SER A 280 16.62 5.23 -13.67
CA SER A 280 17.73 5.40 -12.76
C SER A 280 17.28 5.67 -11.32
N LEU A 281 18.13 5.29 -10.37
CA LEU A 281 18.03 5.66 -8.95
C LEU A 281 19.25 6.48 -8.48
N ASP A 282 20.01 7.08 -9.39
CA ASP A 282 21.23 7.82 -9.07
C ASP A 282 20.99 8.95 -8.07
N TRP A 283 19.80 9.55 -8.10
CA TRP A 283 19.37 10.62 -7.20
C TRP A 283 19.28 10.21 -5.72
N VAL A 284 19.22 8.91 -5.39
CA VAL A 284 19.27 8.38 -4.01
C VAL A 284 20.45 7.45 -3.75
N THR A 285 20.91 6.71 -4.75
CA THR A 285 21.99 5.69 -4.56
C THR A 285 23.34 6.30 -4.22
N TRP A 286 23.53 7.60 -4.47
CA TRP A 286 24.74 8.32 -4.04
C TRP A 286 24.94 8.24 -2.52
N MET A 287 23.86 8.31 -1.70
CA MET A 287 23.95 8.21 -0.24
C MET A 287 24.53 6.86 0.18
N ARG A 288 23.99 5.78 -0.41
CA ARG A 288 24.51 4.43 -0.19
C ARG A 288 25.98 4.29 -0.61
N ASN A 289 26.32 4.83 -1.77
CA ASN A 289 27.67 4.71 -2.33
C ASN A 289 28.71 5.50 -1.52
N GLU A 290 28.33 6.63 -0.94
CA GLU A 290 29.21 7.48 -0.15
C GLU A 290 29.32 7.03 1.31
N TYR A 291 28.20 6.63 1.93
CA TYR A 291 28.14 6.37 3.37
C TYR A 291 28.00 4.87 3.72
N GLY A 292 27.75 4.01 2.75
CA GLY A 292 27.61 2.57 2.98
C GLY A 292 26.35 2.20 3.76
N VAL A 293 25.25 2.98 3.62
CA VAL A 293 23.97 2.75 4.30
C VAL A 293 22.94 2.11 3.36
N PRO A 294 22.05 1.25 3.84
CA PRO A 294 20.96 0.73 3.02
C PRO A 294 19.98 1.83 2.60
N LEU A 295 19.26 1.55 1.51
CA LEU A 295 18.14 2.34 1.03
C LEU A 295 16.88 1.48 1.02
N TRP A 296 15.74 2.11 1.19
CA TRP A 296 14.42 1.50 1.10
C TRP A 296 13.44 2.45 0.40
N MET A 297 12.63 1.91 -0.50
CA MET A 297 11.49 2.63 -1.06
C MET A 297 10.31 2.41 -0.13
N GLY A 298 10.12 3.34 0.81
CA GLY A 298 9.12 3.23 1.88
C GLY A 298 7.71 3.39 1.37
N GLU A 299 7.53 4.16 0.31
CA GLU A 299 6.23 4.37 -0.28
C GLU A 299 6.31 4.68 -1.77
N GLY A 300 5.39 4.13 -2.51
CA GLY A 300 5.26 4.39 -3.94
C GLY A 300 4.04 3.68 -4.49
N GLY A 301 3.71 3.93 -5.75
CA GLY A 301 2.62 3.19 -6.36
C GLY A 301 1.65 4.04 -7.14
N GLU A 302 0.38 3.61 -7.03
CA GLU A 302 -0.79 4.14 -7.72
C GLU A 302 -0.52 4.37 -9.21
N ASN A 303 0.00 3.32 -9.86
CA ASN A 303 0.42 3.36 -11.25
C ASN A 303 -0.03 2.09 -11.99
N SER A 304 0.29 1.98 -13.28
CA SER A 304 0.00 0.80 -14.09
C SER A 304 0.79 -0.43 -13.65
N ASN A 305 0.28 -1.62 -13.96
CA ASN A 305 0.97 -2.88 -13.69
C ASN A 305 2.37 -2.94 -14.34
N GLN A 306 2.51 -2.39 -15.53
CA GLN A 306 3.80 -2.29 -16.22
C GLN A 306 4.80 -1.48 -15.39
N TRP A 307 4.36 -0.32 -14.88
CA TRP A 307 5.20 0.53 -14.04
C TRP A 307 5.63 -0.17 -12.74
N PHE A 308 4.70 -0.90 -12.08
CA PHE A 308 5.02 -1.66 -10.87
C PHE A 308 6.13 -2.68 -11.13
N THR A 309 5.96 -3.50 -12.17
CA THR A 309 6.95 -4.52 -12.51
C THR A 309 8.33 -3.93 -12.79
N GLU A 310 8.39 -2.83 -13.53
CA GLU A 310 9.65 -2.17 -13.89
C GLU A 310 10.31 -1.49 -12.68
N ALA A 311 9.54 -0.80 -11.84
CA ALA A 311 10.03 -0.19 -10.61
C ALA A 311 10.60 -1.23 -9.66
N ILE A 312 9.90 -2.34 -9.45
CA ILE A 312 10.36 -3.42 -8.58
C ILE A 312 11.64 -4.06 -9.13
N LYS A 313 11.72 -4.34 -10.44
CA LYS A 313 12.98 -4.82 -11.05
C LYS A 313 14.13 -3.88 -10.75
N LEU A 314 13.92 -2.58 -10.96
CA LEU A 314 14.94 -1.56 -10.71
C LEU A 314 15.36 -1.54 -9.23
N PHE A 315 14.42 -1.66 -8.28
CA PHE A 315 14.75 -1.72 -6.85
C PHE A 315 15.52 -2.99 -6.50
N GLU A 316 15.01 -4.16 -6.87
CA GLU A 316 15.61 -5.45 -6.48
C GLU A 316 16.97 -5.68 -7.13
N GLU A 317 17.21 -5.24 -8.37
CA GLU A 317 18.51 -5.24 -9.02
C GLU A 317 19.55 -4.37 -8.26
N ASN A 318 19.07 -3.36 -7.53
CA ASN A 318 19.85 -2.51 -6.67
C ASN A 318 19.85 -2.94 -5.19
N TYR A 319 19.30 -4.10 -4.84
CA TYR A 319 19.15 -4.56 -3.44
C TYR A 319 18.41 -3.55 -2.55
N ILE A 320 17.41 -2.88 -3.10
CA ILE A 320 16.53 -1.95 -2.40
C ILE A 320 15.20 -2.66 -2.16
N GLY A 321 14.77 -2.73 -0.90
CA GLY A 321 13.43 -3.17 -0.54
C GLY A 321 12.40 -2.10 -0.88
N TRP A 322 11.13 -2.49 -0.91
CA TRP A 322 10.03 -1.62 -1.31
C TRP A 322 8.75 -1.91 -0.53
N ALA A 323 7.90 -0.89 -0.36
CA ALA A 323 6.54 -1.02 0.14
C ALA A 323 5.62 -0.13 -0.70
N PHE A 324 4.68 -0.74 -1.42
CA PHE A 324 3.77 0.03 -2.27
C PHE A 324 2.53 0.49 -1.49
N TRP A 325 1.93 1.58 -1.98
CA TRP A 325 0.76 2.23 -1.45
C TRP A 325 -0.45 2.04 -2.37
N PRO A 326 -1.65 1.81 -1.83
CA PRO A 326 -2.00 1.16 -0.57
C PRO A 326 -2.45 -0.31 -0.76
N TRP A 327 -2.68 -1.06 0.33
CA TRP A 327 -3.25 -2.40 0.26
C TRP A 327 -4.69 -2.42 -0.24
N LYS A 328 -5.52 -1.47 0.28
CA LYS A 328 -6.94 -1.34 -0.04
C LYS A 328 -7.29 0.10 -0.43
N LYS A 329 -8.20 0.24 -1.40
CA LYS A 329 -8.72 1.54 -1.81
C LYS A 329 -10.15 1.40 -2.35
N LEU A 330 -10.99 2.42 -2.13
CA LEU A 330 -12.37 2.43 -2.59
C LEU A 330 -12.43 2.45 -4.13
N GLU A 331 -13.15 1.46 -4.73
CA GLU A 331 -13.39 1.33 -6.18
C GLU A 331 -12.12 1.42 -7.06
N SER A 332 -10.98 1.00 -6.56
CA SER A 332 -9.71 1.05 -7.29
C SER A 332 -9.50 -0.19 -8.17
N ILE A 333 -8.75 -0.02 -9.27
CA ILE A 333 -8.18 -1.13 -10.04
C ILE A 333 -6.65 -1.20 -9.93
N SER A 334 -6.01 -0.21 -9.30
CA SER A 334 -4.55 -0.14 -9.13
C SER A 334 -4.07 -0.56 -7.73
N ALA A 335 -4.96 -0.76 -6.78
CA ALA A 335 -4.65 -1.35 -5.47
C ALA A 335 -4.92 -2.87 -5.49
N PRO A 336 -4.21 -3.69 -4.70
CA PRO A 336 -4.44 -5.13 -4.61
C PRO A 336 -5.89 -5.52 -4.26
N TYR A 337 -6.56 -4.70 -3.45
CA TYR A 337 -7.97 -4.91 -3.09
C TYR A 337 -8.79 -3.64 -3.28
N ALA A 338 -9.93 -3.77 -3.95
CA ALA A 338 -10.90 -2.71 -4.14
C ALA A 338 -12.08 -2.89 -3.18
N ILE A 339 -12.29 -1.90 -2.31
CA ILE A 339 -13.46 -1.83 -1.43
C ILE A 339 -14.65 -1.36 -2.26
N PRO A 340 -15.82 -2.03 -2.22
CA PRO A 340 -16.99 -1.53 -2.91
C PRO A 340 -17.59 -0.31 -2.20
N THR A 341 -18.11 0.64 -2.97
CA THR A 341 -18.87 1.77 -2.42
C THR A 341 -20.34 1.42 -2.26
N ASN A 342 -21.08 2.23 -1.47
CA ASN A 342 -22.51 2.11 -1.34
C ASN A 342 -23.20 3.46 -1.54
N SER A 343 -24.48 3.41 -1.98
CA SER A 343 -25.25 4.60 -2.35
C SER A 343 -25.55 5.55 -1.17
N ASN A 344 -25.65 5.02 0.05
CA ASN A 344 -25.90 5.83 1.24
C ASN A 344 -24.66 6.62 1.63
N TYR A 345 -23.46 5.98 1.60
CA TYR A 345 -22.20 6.65 1.78
C TYR A 345 -22.00 7.73 0.72
N GLN A 346 -22.19 7.41 -0.56
CA GLN A 346 -22.06 8.37 -1.66
C GLN A 346 -23.01 9.57 -1.49
N SER A 347 -24.22 9.34 -1.02
CA SER A 347 -25.19 10.43 -0.74
C SER A 347 -24.72 11.34 0.38
N LEU A 348 -24.08 10.80 1.42
CA LEU A 348 -23.49 11.59 2.51
C LEU A 348 -22.32 12.44 2.00
N ILE A 349 -21.42 11.84 1.22
CA ILE A 349 -20.27 12.55 0.64
C ILE A 349 -20.72 13.68 -0.30
N ASN A 350 -21.70 13.41 -1.19
CA ASN A 350 -22.27 14.44 -2.08
C ASN A 350 -22.92 15.59 -1.30
N TYR A 351 -23.58 15.29 -0.17
CA TYR A 351 -24.10 16.32 0.73
C TYR A 351 -22.98 17.17 1.34
N PHE A 352 -21.93 16.56 1.86
CA PHE A 352 -20.80 17.30 2.43
C PHE A 352 -20.06 18.15 1.38
N ARG A 353 -20.07 17.74 0.11
CA ARG A 353 -19.59 18.55 -1.02
C ARG A 353 -20.53 19.68 -1.42
N GLY A 354 -21.76 19.73 -0.89
CA GLY A 354 -22.79 20.67 -1.30
C GLY A 354 -23.46 20.35 -2.65
N GLU A 355 -23.32 19.13 -3.13
CA GLU A 355 -23.82 18.66 -4.44
C GLU A 355 -25.24 18.10 -4.35
N SER A 356 -25.69 17.75 -3.15
CA SER A 356 -27.03 17.19 -2.91
C SER A 356 -27.65 17.72 -1.63
N SER A 357 -28.96 17.46 -1.45
CA SER A 357 -29.63 17.67 -0.16
C SER A 357 -29.16 16.65 0.87
N ALA A 358 -29.26 17.02 2.16
CA ALA A 358 -28.90 16.15 3.27
C ALA A 358 -29.67 14.83 3.23
N PRO A 359 -28.98 13.67 3.35
CA PRO A 359 -29.65 12.39 3.58
C PRO A 359 -30.28 12.36 4.98
N SER A 360 -31.11 11.36 5.26
CA SER A 360 -31.52 11.12 6.64
C SER A 360 -30.32 10.64 7.48
N ILE A 361 -30.33 10.95 8.77
CA ILE A 361 -29.29 10.47 9.69
C ILE A 361 -29.18 8.94 9.65
N GLU A 362 -30.32 8.23 9.61
CA GLU A 362 -30.37 6.78 9.51
C GLU A 362 -29.64 6.26 8.26
N ASN A 363 -29.88 6.88 7.10
CA ASN A 363 -29.19 6.50 5.84
C ASN A 363 -27.67 6.81 5.91
N ALA A 364 -27.30 7.96 6.47
CA ALA A 364 -25.88 8.32 6.62
C ALA A 364 -25.15 7.31 7.52
N VAL A 365 -25.73 7.00 8.69
CA VAL A 365 -25.16 5.99 9.60
C VAL A 365 -25.10 4.62 8.94
N SER A 366 -26.19 4.20 8.27
CA SER A 366 -26.21 2.92 7.54
C SER A 366 -25.12 2.87 6.44
N GLY A 367 -24.91 3.97 5.71
CA GLY A 367 -23.88 4.04 4.68
C GLY A 367 -22.45 3.92 5.22
N LEU A 368 -22.17 4.57 6.35
CA LEU A 368 -20.88 4.50 7.03
C LEU A 368 -20.62 3.10 7.61
N MET A 369 -21.61 2.52 8.31
CA MET A 369 -21.47 1.17 8.86
C MET A 369 -21.29 0.11 7.76
N GLN A 370 -22.00 0.24 6.64
CA GLN A 370 -21.83 -0.62 5.47
C GLN A 370 -20.41 -0.45 4.87
N LEU A 371 -19.89 0.79 4.78
CA LEU A 371 -18.52 1.01 4.30
C LEU A 371 -17.49 0.32 5.21
N ALA A 372 -17.67 0.41 6.54
CA ALA A 372 -16.81 -0.27 7.49
C ALA A 372 -16.89 -1.80 7.35
N GLU A 373 -18.07 -2.37 7.13
CA GLU A 373 -18.26 -3.80 6.86
C GLU A 373 -17.65 -4.19 5.49
N ASP A 374 -17.88 -3.39 4.47
CA ASP A 374 -17.36 -3.62 3.11
C ASP A 374 -15.83 -3.51 3.05
N SER A 375 -15.18 -2.84 4.01
CA SER A 375 -13.71 -2.77 4.09
C SER A 375 -13.05 -4.09 4.50
N HIS A 376 -13.81 -5.04 5.07
CA HIS A 376 -13.30 -6.37 5.40
C HIS A 376 -12.89 -7.11 4.13
N ILE A 377 -11.71 -7.75 4.13
CA ILE A 377 -11.10 -8.36 2.95
C ILE A 377 -12.02 -9.35 2.20
N SER A 378 -12.89 -10.07 2.92
CA SER A 378 -13.84 -11.01 2.31
C SER A 378 -14.90 -10.34 1.42
N ASN A 379 -15.10 -9.04 1.56
CA ASN A 379 -16.07 -8.25 0.81
C ASN A 379 -15.42 -7.43 -0.31
N ASN A 380 -14.09 -7.44 -0.38
CA ASN A 380 -13.32 -6.69 -1.37
C ASN A 380 -13.16 -7.48 -2.68
N ARG A 381 -13.02 -6.75 -3.79
CA ARG A 381 -12.62 -7.32 -5.06
C ARG A 381 -11.10 -7.43 -5.13
N PHE A 382 -10.59 -8.65 -5.25
CA PHE A 382 -9.16 -8.92 -5.41
C PHE A 382 -8.70 -8.59 -6.84
N GLN A 383 -7.72 -7.71 -6.97
CA GLN A 383 -7.07 -7.32 -8.23
C GLN A 383 -5.81 -8.18 -8.44
N LYS A 384 -6.03 -9.38 -8.94
CA LYS A 384 -4.94 -10.36 -9.07
C LYS A 384 -3.87 -9.97 -10.08
N ASP A 385 -4.23 -9.18 -11.09
CA ASP A 385 -3.30 -8.65 -12.08
C ASP A 385 -2.30 -7.68 -11.46
N VAL A 386 -2.73 -6.85 -10.49
CA VAL A 386 -1.86 -5.95 -9.74
C VAL A 386 -0.85 -6.74 -8.91
N VAL A 387 -1.30 -7.73 -8.15
CA VAL A 387 -0.40 -8.57 -7.32
C VAL A 387 0.52 -9.41 -8.20
N ASP A 388 0.03 -9.94 -9.31
CA ASP A 388 0.82 -10.71 -10.27
C ASP A 388 1.96 -9.86 -10.87
N ALA A 389 1.66 -8.60 -11.21
CA ALA A 389 2.65 -7.65 -11.71
C ALA A 389 3.72 -7.31 -10.66
N MET A 390 3.33 -7.17 -9.40
CA MET A 390 4.27 -6.84 -8.31
C MET A 390 5.17 -8.01 -7.92
N ILE A 391 4.73 -9.25 -8.06
CA ILE A 391 5.43 -10.41 -7.52
C ILE A 391 5.96 -11.34 -8.62
N ARG A 392 5.07 -11.96 -9.42
CA ARG A 392 5.49 -12.99 -10.39
C ARG A 392 6.16 -12.40 -11.62
N GLN A 393 5.56 -11.36 -12.21
CA GLN A 393 6.04 -10.77 -13.48
C GLN A 393 7.40 -10.09 -13.34
N VAL A 394 7.80 -9.72 -12.13
CA VAL A 394 9.15 -9.20 -11.85
C VAL A 394 10.23 -10.17 -12.31
N ASN A 395 10.00 -11.48 -12.15
CA ASN A 395 10.99 -12.52 -12.41
C ASN A 395 10.56 -13.55 -13.47
N SER A 396 9.40 -13.37 -14.12
CA SER A 396 8.85 -14.34 -15.08
C SER A 396 8.16 -13.66 -16.24
N ASN A 397 8.45 -14.16 -17.44
CA ASN A 397 7.75 -13.80 -18.67
C ASN A 397 6.62 -14.80 -19.01
N GLU A 398 6.37 -15.78 -18.13
CA GLU A 398 5.32 -16.78 -18.34
C GLU A 398 3.95 -16.13 -18.29
N THR A 399 3.05 -16.55 -19.17
CA THR A 399 1.65 -16.13 -19.16
C THR A 399 0.79 -17.13 -18.40
N LEU A 400 -0.24 -16.63 -17.70
CA LEU A 400 -1.19 -17.45 -16.95
C LEU A 400 -2.63 -17.03 -17.26
N PRO A 401 -3.61 -17.96 -17.28
CA PRO A 401 -5.00 -17.59 -17.48
C PRO A 401 -5.49 -16.56 -16.42
N PHE A 402 -6.13 -15.50 -16.90
CA PHE A 402 -6.68 -14.49 -15.98
C PHE A 402 -7.85 -15.04 -15.18
N ILE A 403 -8.83 -15.67 -15.81
CA ILE A 403 -9.94 -16.32 -15.15
C ILE A 403 -9.78 -17.84 -15.25
N GLY A 404 -9.45 -18.51 -14.14
CA GLY A 404 -9.45 -19.97 -14.10
C GLY A 404 -9.01 -20.65 -15.38
N GLN A 405 -9.74 -21.69 -15.79
CA GLN A 405 -9.45 -22.47 -16.99
C GLN A 405 -10.42 -22.09 -18.13
N ASN A 406 -9.89 -21.48 -19.18
CA ASN A 406 -10.67 -21.24 -20.39
C ASN A 406 -10.83 -22.56 -21.15
N THR A 407 -12.06 -23.02 -21.37
CA THR A 407 -12.32 -24.27 -22.07
C THR A 407 -12.92 -24.05 -23.46
N ILE A 408 -12.52 -24.89 -24.41
CA ILE A 408 -13.11 -24.95 -25.75
C ILE A 408 -13.79 -26.32 -25.94
N PRO A 409 -15.09 -26.36 -26.28
CA PRO A 409 -16.00 -25.23 -26.58
C PRO A 409 -16.36 -24.43 -25.34
N GLY A 410 -16.48 -23.09 -25.52
CA GLY A 410 -16.79 -22.15 -24.46
C GLY A 410 -16.86 -20.73 -24.97
N VAL A 411 -16.94 -19.78 -24.04
CA VAL A 411 -16.93 -18.34 -24.33
C VAL A 411 -15.64 -17.74 -23.77
N LEU A 412 -14.93 -16.98 -24.59
CA LEU A 412 -13.77 -16.18 -24.21
C LEU A 412 -14.17 -14.70 -24.29
N TYR A 413 -13.98 -13.94 -23.21
CA TYR A 413 -14.15 -12.50 -23.25
C TYR A 413 -12.79 -11.84 -23.53
N ALA A 414 -12.77 -10.86 -24.42
CA ALA A 414 -11.53 -10.20 -24.82
C ALA A 414 -10.80 -9.56 -23.62
N SER A 415 -11.54 -9.05 -22.63
CA SER A 415 -11.00 -8.49 -21.38
C SER A 415 -10.34 -9.52 -20.45
N ASP A 416 -10.60 -10.82 -20.65
CA ASP A 416 -10.09 -11.91 -19.82
C ASP A 416 -8.82 -12.57 -20.40
N TYR A 417 -8.04 -11.82 -21.21
CA TYR A 417 -6.75 -12.27 -21.72
C TYR A 417 -5.78 -12.62 -20.57
N ASP A 418 -4.75 -13.40 -20.88
CA ASP A 418 -3.82 -13.94 -19.90
C ASP A 418 -3.11 -12.83 -19.09
N LEU A 419 -2.74 -13.17 -17.86
CA LEU A 419 -1.80 -12.41 -17.03
C LEU A 419 -0.39 -12.51 -17.61
N GLY A 420 0.33 -11.42 -17.65
CA GLY A 420 1.72 -11.39 -18.07
C GLY A 420 2.16 -10.02 -18.58
N LEU A 421 3.45 -9.93 -18.88
CA LEU A 421 4.06 -8.69 -19.37
C LEU A 421 3.56 -8.33 -20.77
N MET A 422 3.61 -7.05 -21.09
CA MET A 422 3.51 -6.56 -22.46
C MET A 422 4.51 -7.26 -23.37
N ASN A 423 4.11 -7.55 -24.60
CA ASN A 423 4.81 -8.37 -25.58
C ASN A 423 4.97 -9.86 -25.23
N TYR A 424 4.34 -10.31 -24.13
CA TYR A 424 4.24 -11.73 -23.76
C TYR A 424 2.78 -12.18 -23.62
N ALA A 425 1.94 -11.45 -22.92
CA ALA A 425 0.50 -11.74 -22.76
C ALA A 425 -0.37 -10.89 -23.70
N TYR A 426 0.10 -9.73 -24.06
CA TYR A 426 -0.58 -8.78 -24.93
C TYR A 426 0.41 -7.84 -25.60
N SER A 427 -0.05 -7.14 -26.65
CA SER A 427 0.61 -5.96 -27.21
C SER A 427 -0.44 -4.89 -27.43
N ASP A 428 -0.18 -3.72 -26.95
CA ASP A 428 -1.00 -2.53 -27.10
C ASP A 428 -0.11 -1.34 -27.46
N SER A 429 -0.56 -0.51 -28.38
CA SER A 429 0.22 0.62 -28.88
C SER A 429 0.18 1.85 -27.96
N ASP A 430 -0.79 1.90 -27.07
CA ASP A 430 -1.11 3.05 -26.22
C ASP A 430 -1.06 2.66 -24.72
N TYR A 431 -0.15 1.77 -24.35
CA TYR A 431 -0.01 1.32 -22.97
C TYR A 431 0.62 2.37 -22.07
N ALA A 432 0.14 2.42 -20.82
CA ALA A 432 0.64 3.36 -19.83
C ALA A 432 2.05 3.00 -19.36
N THR A 433 3.03 3.80 -19.77
CA THR A 433 4.39 3.72 -19.27
C THR A 433 4.99 5.12 -19.13
N TYR A 434 5.76 5.32 -18.05
CA TYR A 434 6.59 6.52 -17.90
C TYR A 434 7.91 6.46 -18.70
N HIS A 435 8.16 5.41 -19.47
CA HIS A 435 9.36 5.31 -20.31
C HIS A 435 9.33 6.22 -21.54
N ILE A 436 8.15 6.60 -21.97
CA ILE A 436 8.01 7.50 -23.10
C ILE A 436 8.07 8.92 -22.57
N ASN A 437 9.17 9.61 -22.85
CA ASN A 437 9.29 11.06 -22.60
C ASN A 437 8.37 11.79 -23.58
N THR A 438 7.09 11.81 -23.26
CA THR A 438 6.08 12.57 -23.98
C THR A 438 5.64 13.72 -23.12
N ASP A 439 5.48 14.90 -23.73
CA ASP A 439 4.85 16.06 -23.07
C ASP A 439 3.38 15.79 -22.67
N ASN A 440 2.84 14.65 -23.09
CA ASN A 440 1.51 14.16 -22.78
C ASN A 440 1.65 12.94 -21.85
N PHE A 441 1.60 13.22 -20.56
CA PHE A 441 1.48 12.20 -19.56
C PHE A 441 0.12 11.50 -19.66
N GLN A 442 0.12 10.25 -20.11
CA GLN A 442 -1.01 9.34 -19.95
C GLN A 442 -0.58 8.24 -18.99
N ALA A 443 -1.09 8.32 -17.76
CA ALA A 443 -0.71 7.39 -16.73
C ALA A 443 -1.23 5.99 -16.98
N TRP A 444 -2.34 5.88 -17.70
CA TRP A 444 -3.09 4.65 -17.87
C TRP A 444 -3.58 4.48 -19.32
N ASN A 445 -4.01 3.27 -19.63
CA ASN A 445 -4.72 2.95 -20.87
C ASN A 445 -6.03 3.76 -21.00
N GLN A 446 -6.60 3.77 -22.17
CA GLN A 446 -7.91 4.36 -22.37
C GLN A 446 -9.01 3.47 -21.77
N GLY A 447 -10.09 4.09 -21.28
CA GLY A 447 -11.16 3.39 -20.57
C GLY A 447 -10.83 3.07 -19.11
N TRP A 448 -9.67 2.53 -18.84
CA TRP A 448 -9.13 2.19 -17.52
C TRP A 448 -10.16 1.52 -16.60
N GLN A 449 -10.70 0.40 -17.08
CA GLN A 449 -11.66 -0.42 -16.37
C GLN A 449 -11.16 -1.84 -16.20
N TYR A 450 -11.63 -2.54 -15.20
CA TYR A 450 -11.49 -3.97 -14.97
C TYR A 450 -10.07 -4.45 -14.62
N ARG A 451 -9.02 -4.09 -15.39
CA ARG A 451 -7.62 -4.47 -15.19
C ARG A 451 -6.72 -3.24 -15.23
N ASN A 452 -5.64 -3.28 -14.47
CA ASN A 452 -4.64 -2.21 -14.40
C ASN A 452 -3.47 -2.43 -15.41
N ASP A 453 -3.67 -3.32 -16.36
CA ASP A 453 -2.71 -3.60 -17.46
C ASP A 453 -2.74 -2.52 -18.55
N GLY A 454 -1.92 -2.69 -19.58
CA GLY A 454 -1.80 -1.74 -20.68
C GLY A 454 -2.87 -1.84 -21.77
N VAL A 455 -3.81 -2.78 -21.69
CA VAL A 455 -4.88 -2.94 -22.69
C VAL A 455 -6.05 -2.02 -22.40
N ASP A 456 -6.56 -1.37 -23.43
CA ASP A 456 -7.69 -0.44 -23.34
C ASP A 456 -9.01 -1.18 -23.09
N ILE A 457 -9.53 -1.09 -21.87
CA ILE A 457 -10.77 -1.75 -21.48
C ILE A 457 -11.80 -0.73 -21.02
N GLU A 458 -13.00 -0.84 -21.57
CA GLU A 458 -14.18 -0.01 -21.23
C GLU A 458 -15.32 -0.86 -20.66
N ASN A 459 -16.26 -0.19 -19.99
CA ASN A 459 -17.54 -0.79 -19.65
C ASN A 459 -18.33 -1.08 -20.92
N SER A 460 -18.97 -2.26 -20.97
CA SER A 460 -19.81 -2.68 -22.09
C SER A 460 -21.29 -2.75 -21.70
N SER A 461 -22.15 -2.27 -22.58
CA SER A 461 -23.60 -2.44 -22.45
C SER A 461 -24.12 -3.73 -23.11
N ASP A 462 -23.25 -4.57 -23.65
CA ASP A 462 -23.63 -5.85 -24.25
C ASP A 462 -24.08 -6.82 -23.15
N THR A 463 -25.36 -7.22 -23.21
CA THR A 463 -26.00 -8.09 -22.19
C THR A 463 -25.49 -9.53 -22.22
N ASP A 464 -24.83 -9.95 -23.30
CA ASP A 464 -24.21 -11.27 -23.44
C ASP A 464 -22.71 -11.25 -23.14
N GLY A 465 -22.17 -10.08 -22.74
CA GLY A 465 -20.77 -9.87 -22.33
C GLY A 465 -20.59 -10.09 -20.82
N ASN A 466 -19.33 -9.96 -20.35
CA ASN A 466 -18.97 -9.96 -18.94
C ASN A 466 -19.05 -8.55 -18.31
N GLY A 467 -19.61 -7.56 -19.01
CA GLY A 467 -19.70 -6.16 -18.58
C GLY A 467 -18.57 -5.27 -19.11
N TYR A 468 -17.58 -5.84 -19.80
CA TYR A 468 -16.40 -5.14 -20.31
C TYR A 468 -16.16 -5.45 -21.79
N GLN A 469 -15.42 -4.57 -22.44
CA GLN A 469 -14.96 -4.74 -23.82
C GLN A 469 -13.54 -4.17 -23.98
N VAL A 470 -12.75 -4.78 -24.84
CA VAL A 470 -11.51 -4.18 -25.34
C VAL A 470 -11.87 -3.19 -26.42
N GLY A 471 -11.41 -1.95 -26.29
CA GLY A 471 -11.69 -0.82 -27.18
C GLY A 471 -10.43 -0.22 -27.76
N PHE A 472 -10.57 0.88 -28.49
CA PHE A 472 -9.49 1.72 -29.04
C PHE A 472 -8.39 0.95 -29.82
N THR A 473 -8.73 -0.24 -30.34
CA THR A 473 -7.77 -1.16 -30.96
C THR A 473 -7.12 -0.58 -32.21
N SER A 474 -5.83 -0.79 -32.35
CA SER A 474 -4.99 -0.38 -33.47
C SER A 474 -4.37 -1.56 -34.23
N GLU A 475 -3.67 -1.28 -35.35
CA GLU A 475 -2.95 -2.30 -36.13
C GLU A 475 -1.80 -2.89 -35.28
N ASP A 476 -1.59 -4.20 -35.41
CA ASP A 476 -0.55 -4.99 -34.74
C ASP A 476 -0.75 -5.21 -33.22
N GLU A 477 -1.89 -4.83 -32.64
CA GLU A 477 -2.26 -5.20 -31.28
C GLU A 477 -2.76 -6.64 -31.21
N TRP A 478 -2.45 -7.32 -30.10
CA TRP A 478 -2.84 -8.72 -29.91
C TRP A 478 -3.00 -9.08 -28.43
N LEU A 479 -3.78 -10.14 -28.16
CA LEU A 479 -4.05 -10.70 -26.86
C LEU A 479 -3.79 -12.21 -26.88
N ILE A 480 -3.25 -12.76 -25.78
CA ILE A 480 -3.07 -14.21 -25.60
C ILE A 480 -4.13 -14.75 -24.63
N PHE A 481 -4.59 -15.96 -24.93
CA PHE A 481 -5.50 -16.73 -24.09
C PHE A 481 -4.96 -18.15 -23.95
N THR A 482 -4.67 -18.59 -22.74
CA THR A 482 -4.43 -20.01 -22.45
C THR A 482 -5.77 -20.72 -22.40
N VAL A 483 -5.94 -21.75 -23.25
CA VAL A 483 -7.19 -22.51 -23.39
C VAL A 483 -6.97 -24.01 -23.25
N GLU A 484 -7.98 -24.71 -22.73
CA GLU A 484 -8.03 -26.18 -22.75
C GLU A 484 -9.08 -26.65 -23.74
N ILE A 485 -8.64 -27.43 -24.73
CA ILE A 485 -9.52 -28.05 -25.71
C ILE A 485 -10.02 -29.38 -25.16
N GLN A 486 -11.33 -29.47 -24.87
CA GLN A 486 -11.95 -30.63 -24.24
C GLN A 486 -11.97 -31.86 -25.12
N GLU A 487 -12.17 -31.67 -26.43
CA GLU A 487 -12.25 -32.76 -27.42
C GLU A 487 -11.55 -32.32 -28.71
N SER A 488 -10.81 -33.25 -29.35
CA SER A 488 -10.23 -33.00 -30.67
C SER A 488 -11.31 -32.94 -31.75
N GLY A 489 -11.32 -31.90 -32.57
CA GLY A 489 -12.34 -31.77 -33.60
C GLY A 489 -12.31 -30.42 -34.32
N PHE A 490 -13.36 -30.18 -35.09
CA PHE A 490 -13.59 -28.90 -35.76
C PHE A 490 -14.57 -28.05 -34.92
N TYR A 491 -14.25 -26.80 -34.74
CA TYR A 491 -15.06 -25.84 -33.99
C TYR A 491 -15.50 -24.70 -34.89
N ASN A 492 -16.71 -24.23 -34.69
CA ASN A 492 -17.18 -22.98 -35.31
C ASN A 492 -16.86 -21.85 -34.31
N MET A 493 -16.09 -20.86 -34.76
CA MET A 493 -15.86 -19.65 -33.99
C MET A 493 -16.86 -18.58 -34.41
N VAL A 494 -17.44 -17.91 -33.40
CA VAL A 494 -18.29 -16.73 -33.55
C VAL A 494 -17.68 -15.60 -32.74
N THR A 495 -17.35 -14.49 -33.37
CA THR A 495 -16.79 -13.31 -32.71
C THR A 495 -17.82 -12.19 -32.69
N ARG A 496 -18.00 -11.56 -31.52
CA ARG A 496 -18.83 -10.36 -31.38
C ARG A 496 -17.90 -9.14 -31.37
N TYR A 497 -18.16 -8.20 -32.23
CA TYR A 497 -17.40 -6.95 -32.30
C TYR A 497 -18.30 -5.79 -32.74
N ALA A 498 -17.90 -4.57 -32.39
CA ALA A 498 -18.50 -3.35 -32.90
C ALA A 498 -17.41 -2.47 -33.53
N SER A 499 -17.68 -1.94 -34.73
CA SER A 499 -16.78 -1.03 -35.40
C SER A 499 -17.53 -0.10 -36.33
N THR A 500 -17.05 1.13 -36.46
CA THR A 500 -17.57 2.11 -37.46
C THR A 500 -16.89 1.98 -38.82
N SER A 501 -15.85 1.17 -38.93
CA SER A 501 -15.09 0.90 -40.18
C SER A 501 -14.85 -0.60 -40.34
N SER A 502 -14.46 -1.01 -41.54
CA SER A 502 -14.02 -2.39 -41.78
C SER A 502 -12.62 -2.63 -41.21
N GLY A 503 -12.44 -3.76 -40.55
CA GLY A 503 -11.16 -4.23 -40.06
C GLY A 503 -10.96 -5.72 -40.34
N ILE A 504 -9.77 -6.21 -40.09
CA ILE A 504 -9.40 -7.64 -40.22
C ILE A 504 -8.73 -7.99 -38.88
N PHE A 505 -9.12 -9.10 -38.29
CA PHE A 505 -8.37 -9.72 -37.20
C PHE A 505 -8.05 -11.17 -37.58
N SER A 506 -6.95 -11.68 -37.08
CA SER A 506 -6.57 -13.09 -37.21
C SER A 506 -6.63 -13.76 -35.84
N MET A 507 -6.79 -15.08 -35.86
CA MET A 507 -6.65 -15.91 -34.70
C MET A 507 -5.67 -17.02 -35.02
N GLU A 508 -4.76 -17.26 -34.12
CA GLU A 508 -3.76 -18.31 -34.21
C GLU A 508 -3.90 -19.26 -33.04
N LEU A 509 -3.69 -20.55 -33.27
CA LEU A 509 -3.60 -21.57 -32.26
C LEU A 509 -2.17 -22.11 -32.26
N ASP A 510 -1.42 -21.92 -31.16
CA ASP A 510 -0.02 -22.32 -31.01
C ASP A 510 0.89 -21.80 -32.16
N GLY A 511 0.60 -20.61 -32.68
CA GLY A 511 1.35 -19.98 -33.77
C GLY A 511 1.05 -20.51 -35.17
N ILE A 512 -0.10 -21.15 -35.36
CA ILE A 512 -0.56 -21.71 -36.65
C ILE A 512 -1.86 -21.05 -37.08
#